data_255b0bdd0169d4ab00cf5daa23033a96
#
_entry.id   255b0bdd0169d4ab00cf5daa23033a96
#
_cell.length_a   1.000
_cell.length_b   1.000
_cell.length_c   1.000
_cell.angle_alpha   90.00
_cell.angle_beta   90.00
_cell.angle_gamma   90.00
#
_symmetry.space_group_name_H-M   'P 1'
#
loop_
_entity.id
_entity.type
_entity.pdbx_description
1 polymer ?
#
loop_
_entity_poly.entity_id
_entity_poly.type
_entity_poly.pdbx_seq_one_letter_code
_entity_poly.pdbx_strand_id
1 'polypeptide(L)'
;MQKRLLDPTLLPILEKVEAGERLSECNGLELYASPDLNGIGFMANIVRERKNENVATYVFNRYINYSNICILSCQFCAFSAKKRDDHAFEMAIADVAEKTREAWDSGATEIHMVGGLHPTLPSSWYLDLLNAMREAAPAIVLKAFTAIEIRHLADRIFKKPLRETLLILRDAGLDSLTGGGAEIFDPVVRDTICRGKETADEWLEVHRTWHQMGQRSTATMLYGHVETAAQRIDHLLKLRSLQDETGGFTAFIPFAFVPETTELAHIRPASAIDELKNLAISRLVLDNFDHITAYWISLGLPLASIALNYGVDDLHGTIKEEKIFHMAGAKTPQQQTIVSMEKAIREAGRQPMQRDTFYKRIKSTHPRNPVGTLTPERVQS
;
A
#
# COMPACT_ATOMS: atom_id res chain seq x y z
N MET A 1 4.78 -32.31 -11.71
CA MET A 1 4.84 -30.85 -11.66
C MET A 1 5.14 -30.22 -13.01
N GLN A 2 6.09 -30.70 -13.81
CA GLN A 2 6.40 -30.18 -15.18
C GLN A 2 5.18 -29.99 -16.11
N LYS A 3 4.14 -30.82 -15.99
CA LYS A 3 2.89 -30.72 -16.79
C LYS A 3 2.01 -29.46 -16.48
N ARG A 4 2.40 -28.62 -15.53
CA ARG A 4 1.66 -27.40 -15.14
C ARG A 4 2.14 -26.13 -15.82
N LEU A 5 3.30 -26.19 -16.51
CA LEU A 5 3.80 -25.09 -17.31
C LEU A 5 3.34 -25.26 -18.76
N LEU A 6 2.78 -24.19 -19.33
CA LEU A 6 2.49 -24.08 -20.76
C LEU A 6 3.72 -23.58 -21.52
N ASP A 7 4.55 -22.77 -20.87
CA ASP A 7 5.81 -22.26 -21.39
C ASP A 7 7.00 -23.05 -20.81
N PRO A 8 7.60 -23.97 -21.58
CA PRO A 8 8.70 -24.77 -21.09
C PRO A 8 9.97 -23.97 -20.80
N THR A 9 10.10 -22.73 -21.30
CA THR A 9 11.26 -21.85 -21.00
C THR A 9 11.30 -21.44 -19.54
N LEU A 10 10.17 -21.51 -18.82
CA LEU A 10 10.08 -21.22 -17.38
C LEU A 10 10.55 -22.38 -16.49
N LEU A 11 10.88 -23.57 -17.05
CA LEU A 11 11.30 -24.72 -16.25
C LEU A 11 12.51 -24.44 -15.35
N PRO A 12 13.59 -23.78 -15.80
CA PRO A 12 14.73 -23.43 -14.94
C PRO A 12 14.34 -22.49 -13.80
N ILE A 13 13.35 -21.60 -14.01
CA ILE A 13 12.84 -20.72 -12.97
C ILE A 13 12.02 -21.50 -11.94
N LEU A 14 11.18 -22.43 -12.39
CA LEU A 14 10.44 -23.32 -11.50
C LEU A 14 11.39 -24.13 -10.60
N GLU A 15 12.47 -24.70 -11.15
CA GLU A 15 13.47 -25.44 -10.39
C GLU A 15 14.09 -24.58 -9.28
N LYS A 16 14.46 -23.33 -9.58
CA LYS A 16 14.94 -22.36 -8.58
C LYS A 16 13.90 -22.07 -7.51
N VAL A 17 12.67 -21.84 -7.90
CA VAL A 17 11.56 -21.56 -6.96
C VAL A 17 11.33 -22.75 -6.04
N GLU A 18 11.36 -23.98 -6.56
CA GLU A 18 11.22 -25.19 -5.77
C GLU A 18 12.40 -25.40 -4.81
N ALA A 19 13.61 -25.07 -5.24
CA ALA A 19 14.81 -25.10 -4.40
C ALA A 19 14.87 -23.96 -3.38
N GLY A 20 14.01 -22.94 -3.49
CA GLY A 20 14.06 -21.76 -2.64
C GLY A 20 15.17 -20.78 -2.99
N GLU A 21 15.68 -20.86 -4.21
CA GLU A 21 16.74 -20.00 -4.71
C GLU A 21 16.19 -18.64 -5.11
N ARG A 22 17.02 -17.61 -4.90
CA ARG A 22 16.70 -16.23 -5.27
C ARG A 22 16.71 -16.02 -6.77
N LEU A 23 15.65 -15.38 -7.30
CA LEU A 23 15.56 -15.05 -8.71
C LEU A 23 16.43 -13.82 -9.06
N SER A 24 17.06 -13.88 -10.24
CA SER A 24 17.84 -12.78 -10.80
C SER A 24 16.94 -11.78 -11.56
N GLU A 25 17.53 -10.64 -11.95
CA GLU A 25 16.89 -9.66 -12.84
C GLU A 25 16.43 -10.33 -14.16
N CYS A 26 17.31 -11.13 -14.79
CA CYS A 26 16.97 -11.84 -16.03
C CYS A 26 15.76 -12.76 -15.83
N ASN A 27 15.70 -13.53 -14.73
CA ASN A 27 14.53 -14.36 -14.44
C ASN A 27 13.25 -13.53 -14.31
N GLY A 28 13.31 -12.35 -13.68
CA GLY A 28 12.18 -11.44 -13.61
C GLY A 28 11.68 -10.96 -14.98
N LEU A 29 12.61 -10.63 -15.88
CA LEU A 29 12.30 -10.23 -17.26
C LEU A 29 11.73 -11.40 -18.08
N GLU A 30 12.26 -12.61 -17.94
CA GLU A 30 11.74 -13.83 -18.57
C GLU A 30 10.28 -14.08 -18.13
N LEU A 31 9.98 -13.92 -16.84
CA LEU A 31 8.62 -14.06 -16.32
C LEU A 31 7.66 -13.01 -16.94
N TYR A 32 8.08 -11.75 -17.09
CA TYR A 32 7.25 -10.74 -17.76
C TYR A 32 7.03 -11.05 -19.25
N ALA A 33 8.04 -11.61 -19.95
CA ALA A 33 7.95 -11.95 -21.36
C ALA A 33 7.07 -13.18 -21.62
N SER A 34 6.96 -14.11 -20.69
CA SER A 34 6.20 -15.35 -20.86
C SER A 34 4.69 -15.10 -20.91
N PRO A 35 3.94 -15.77 -21.81
CA PRO A 35 2.48 -15.74 -21.83
C PRO A 35 1.82 -16.65 -20.79
N ASP A 36 2.58 -17.48 -20.07
CA ASP A 36 2.07 -18.49 -19.14
C ASP A 36 1.73 -17.90 -17.77
N LEU A 37 0.65 -17.12 -17.71
CA LEU A 37 0.16 -16.54 -16.45
C LEU A 37 -0.09 -17.61 -15.36
N ASN A 38 -0.64 -18.76 -15.73
CA ASN A 38 -0.98 -19.80 -14.77
C ASN A 38 0.28 -20.48 -14.21
N GLY A 39 1.30 -20.72 -15.04
CA GLY A 39 2.60 -21.23 -14.60
C GLY A 39 3.29 -20.24 -13.63
N ILE A 40 3.28 -18.95 -13.97
CA ILE A 40 3.83 -17.89 -13.09
C ILE A 40 3.07 -17.82 -11.77
N GLY A 41 1.73 -17.83 -11.81
CA GLY A 41 0.89 -17.85 -10.62
C GLY A 41 1.11 -19.08 -9.75
N PHE A 42 1.28 -20.26 -10.37
CA PHE A 42 1.60 -21.50 -9.65
C PHE A 42 2.93 -21.38 -8.90
N MET A 43 4.00 -20.89 -9.55
CA MET A 43 5.29 -20.65 -8.92
C MET A 43 5.19 -19.66 -7.75
N ALA A 44 4.48 -18.54 -7.95
CA ALA A 44 4.26 -17.54 -6.93
C ALA A 44 3.50 -18.11 -5.73
N ASN A 45 2.53 -19.00 -5.98
CA ASN A 45 1.77 -19.65 -4.91
C ASN A 45 2.61 -20.63 -4.10
N ILE A 46 3.60 -21.31 -4.69
CA ILE A 46 4.57 -22.13 -3.95
C ILE A 46 5.31 -21.26 -2.92
N VAL A 47 5.81 -20.08 -3.32
CA VAL A 47 6.52 -19.17 -2.42
C VAL A 47 5.59 -18.65 -1.33
N ARG A 48 4.37 -18.26 -1.70
CA ARG A 48 3.36 -17.77 -0.78
C ARG A 48 3.00 -18.82 0.28
N GLU A 49 2.78 -20.08 -0.11
CA GLU A 49 2.43 -21.16 0.82
C GLU A 49 3.55 -21.52 1.78
N ARG A 50 4.81 -21.41 1.35
CA ARG A 50 5.97 -21.58 2.25
C ARG A 50 6.02 -20.51 3.35
N LYS A 51 5.60 -19.27 3.04
CA LYS A 51 5.66 -18.13 3.97
C LYS A 51 4.43 -18.02 4.86
N ASN A 52 3.26 -18.26 4.31
CA ASN A 52 1.99 -17.92 4.93
C ASN A 52 1.00 -19.10 5.03
N GLU A 53 1.43 -20.32 4.71
CA GLU A 53 0.61 -21.54 4.72
C GLU A 53 -0.72 -21.32 3.96
N ASN A 54 -1.86 -21.73 4.50
CA ASN A 54 -3.18 -21.49 3.88
C ASN A 54 -3.90 -20.23 4.42
N VAL A 55 -3.15 -19.31 5.07
CA VAL A 55 -3.73 -18.10 5.66
C VAL A 55 -3.72 -16.95 4.66
N ALA A 56 -4.78 -16.16 4.61
CA ALA A 56 -4.80 -14.85 3.99
C ALA A 56 -5.32 -13.79 4.97
N THR A 57 -4.69 -12.63 4.96
CA THR A 57 -4.88 -11.62 5.99
C THR A 57 -5.66 -10.41 5.51
N TYR A 58 -6.24 -9.69 6.47
CA TYR A 58 -6.83 -8.37 6.28
C TYR A 58 -6.69 -7.57 7.59
N VAL A 59 -6.68 -6.22 7.49
CA VAL A 59 -6.68 -5.32 8.65
C VAL A 59 -8.00 -4.58 8.77
N PHE A 60 -8.48 -4.37 10.00
CA PHE A 60 -9.58 -3.44 10.22
C PHE A 60 -9.02 -2.04 10.44
N ASN A 61 -9.12 -1.18 9.42
CA ASN A 61 -8.55 0.15 9.41
C ASN A 61 -9.51 1.21 8.86
N ARG A 62 -9.15 2.47 9.10
CA ARG A 62 -9.76 3.64 8.48
C ARG A 62 -8.71 4.50 7.81
N TYR A 63 -9.04 5.04 6.64
CA TYR A 63 -8.21 6.03 5.95
C TYR A 63 -8.62 7.45 6.36
N ILE A 64 -7.62 8.31 6.49
CA ILE A 64 -7.81 9.75 6.70
C ILE A 64 -6.88 10.49 5.75
N ASN A 65 -7.46 11.29 4.87
CA ASN A 65 -6.70 12.22 4.05
C ASN A 65 -6.89 13.61 4.66
N TYR A 66 -5.91 14.09 5.45
CA TYR A 66 -6.04 15.31 6.24
C TYR A 66 -6.03 16.59 5.40
N SER A 67 -5.40 16.58 4.23
CA SER A 67 -5.40 17.69 3.27
C SER A 67 -5.00 17.20 1.89
N ASN A 68 -5.57 17.79 0.83
CA ASN A 68 -5.13 17.57 -0.55
C ASN A 68 -4.29 18.75 -1.09
N ILE A 69 -4.06 19.79 -0.30
CA ILE A 69 -3.24 20.93 -0.70
C ILE A 69 -1.80 20.49 -0.84
N CYS A 70 -1.25 20.61 -2.08
CA CYS A 70 0.07 20.08 -2.42
C CYS A 70 0.88 21.06 -3.27
N ILE A 71 2.17 21.21 -2.93
CA ILE A 71 3.11 22.02 -3.74
C ILE A 71 3.48 21.34 -5.06
N LEU A 72 3.35 20.00 -5.14
CA LEU A 72 3.66 19.24 -6.35
C LEU A 72 2.46 19.19 -7.31
N SER A 73 2.74 18.81 -8.57
CA SER A 73 1.75 18.61 -9.64
C SER A 73 2.11 17.30 -10.37
N CYS A 74 1.95 16.17 -9.67
CA CYS A 74 2.19 14.86 -10.25
C CYS A 74 1.09 14.52 -11.26
N GLN A 75 1.46 14.14 -12.49
CA GLN A 75 0.50 13.91 -13.58
C GLN A 75 -0.48 12.77 -13.32
N PHE A 76 -0.10 11.81 -12.48
CA PHE A 76 -0.95 10.67 -12.08
C PHE A 76 -1.90 10.99 -10.91
N CYS A 77 -1.75 12.16 -10.25
CA CYS A 77 -2.43 12.45 -8.99
C CYS A 77 -3.61 13.40 -9.20
N ALA A 78 -4.82 12.86 -9.26
CA ALA A 78 -6.06 13.65 -9.29
C ALA A 78 -6.45 14.18 -7.90
N PHE A 79 -5.81 13.73 -6.83
CA PHE A 79 -6.09 14.16 -5.47
C PHE A 79 -5.50 15.53 -5.14
N SER A 80 -4.34 15.89 -5.72
CA SER A 80 -3.64 17.11 -5.37
C SER A 80 -4.40 18.38 -5.81
N ALA A 81 -4.42 19.38 -4.94
CA ALA A 81 -5.01 20.68 -5.20
C ALA A 81 -4.03 21.81 -4.85
N LYS A 82 -4.13 22.95 -5.54
CA LYS A 82 -3.53 24.19 -5.05
C LYS A 82 -4.51 24.86 -4.08
N LYS A 83 -4.00 25.64 -3.14
CA LYS A 83 -4.82 26.25 -2.06
C LYS A 83 -6.03 27.05 -2.56
N ARG A 84 -6.02 27.50 -3.82
CA ARG A 84 -7.09 28.30 -4.43
C ARG A 84 -8.05 27.49 -5.30
N ASP A 85 -7.82 26.18 -5.43
CA ASP A 85 -8.68 25.31 -6.23
C ASP A 85 -9.99 25.02 -5.46
N ASP A 86 -11.11 24.97 -6.15
CA ASP A 86 -12.43 24.79 -5.54
C ASP A 86 -12.57 23.46 -4.76
N HIS A 87 -11.78 22.44 -5.12
CA HIS A 87 -11.76 21.14 -4.45
C HIS A 87 -10.67 21.01 -3.38
N ALA A 88 -9.94 22.11 -3.08
CA ALA A 88 -8.94 22.12 -2.02
C ALA A 88 -9.60 21.98 -0.65
N PHE A 89 -9.03 21.14 0.20
CA PHE A 89 -9.49 20.99 1.57
C PHE A 89 -8.33 20.78 2.54
N GLU A 90 -8.58 21.15 3.78
CA GLU A 90 -7.75 20.92 4.95
C GLU A 90 -8.68 20.62 6.12
N MET A 91 -8.45 19.49 6.81
CA MET A 91 -9.27 19.11 7.94
C MET A 91 -8.81 19.82 9.21
N ALA A 92 -9.74 20.20 10.06
CA ALA A 92 -9.41 20.64 11.42
C ALA A 92 -8.88 19.44 12.23
N ILE A 93 -7.93 19.69 13.14
CA ILE A 93 -7.37 18.64 14.02
C ILE A 93 -8.47 17.93 14.81
N ALA A 94 -9.48 18.68 15.27
CA ALA A 94 -10.61 18.12 16.00
C ALA A 94 -11.41 17.09 15.17
N ASP A 95 -11.60 17.34 13.85
CA ASP A 95 -12.30 16.41 12.96
C ASP A 95 -11.49 15.14 12.72
N VAL A 96 -10.15 15.25 12.62
CA VAL A 96 -9.28 14.09 12.48
C VAL A 96 -9.28 13.26 13.77
N ALA A 97 -9.22 13.90 14.94
CA ALA A 97 -9.31 13.24 16.24
C ALA A 97 -10.65 12.52 16.42
N GLU A 98 -11.77 13.16 16.02
CA GLU A 98 -13.09 12.54 16.07
C GLU A 98 -13.18 11.30 15.17
N LYS A 99 -12.71 11.39 13.92
CA LYS A 99 -12.64 10.24 13.01
C LYS A 99 -11.76 9.11 13.56
N THR A 100 -10.67 9.45 14.27
CA THR A 100 -9.80 8.48 14.92
C THR A 100 -10.52 7.77 16.07
N ARG A 101 -11.28 8.51 16.88
CA ARG A 101 -12.12 7.95 17.96
C ARG A 101 -13.20 7.03 17.41
N GLU A 102 -13.96 7.49 16.40
CA GLU A 102 -14.98 6.66 15.74
C GLU A 102 -14.40 5.33 15.20
N ALA A 103 -13.20 5.38 14.62
CA ALA A 103 -12.52 4.18 14.14
C ALA A 103 -12.18 3.24 15.31
N TRP A 104 -11.58 3.80 16.37
CA TRP A 104 -11.26 3.04 17.58
C TRP A 104 -12.49 2.41 18.23
N ASP A 105 -13.56 3.16 18.41
CA ASP A 105 -14.81 2.69 19.01
C ASP A 105 -15.49 1.60 18.17
N SER A 106 -15.30 1.64 16.84
CA SER A 106 -15.77 0.58 15.94
C SER A 106 -14.89 -0.69 15.95
N GLY A 107 -13.72 -0.66 16.61
CA GLY A 107 -12.79 -1.77 16.73
C GLY A 107 -11.66 -1.78 15.70
N ALA A 108 -11.45 -0.67 14.98
CA ALA A 108 -10.30 -0.55 14.07
C ALA A 108 -8.99 -0.58 14.86
N THR A 109 -7.97 -1.18 14.26
CA THR A 109 -6.63 -1.33 14.86
C THR A 109 -5.59 -0.41 14.23
N GLU A 110 -5.91 0.22 13.11
CA GLU A 110 -5.01 1.09 12.34
C GLU A 110 -5.75 2.31 11.80
N ILE A 111 -5.13 3.48 11.93
CA ILE A 111 -5.41 4.63 11.07
C ILE A 111 -4.33 4.71 10.01
N HIS A 112 -4.74 4.74 8.74
CA HIS A 112 -3.86 5.02 7.61
C HIS A 112 -4.05 6.47 7.18
N MET A 113 -3.03 7.31 7.34
CA MET A 113 -3.16 8.75 7.11
C MET A 113 -2.09 9.27 6.16
N VAL A 114 -2.51 9.89 5.06
CA VAL A 114 -1.65 10.57 4.09
C VAL A 114 -2.32 11.82 3.55
N GLY A 115 -1.53 12.79 3.12
CA GLY A 115 -2.02 14.04 2.57
C GLY A 115 -1.12 14.66 1.50
N GLY A 116 -1.48 15.86 1.07
CA GLY A 116 -0.64 16.66 0.20
C GLY A 116 0.52 17.33 0.95
N LEU A 117 1.55 17.76 0.22
CA LEU A 117 2.67 18.53 0.77
C LEU A 117 2.21 19.97 1.00
N HIS A 118 1.64 20.23 2.17
CA HIS A 118 1.03 21.52 2.48
C HIS A 118 2.08 22.61 2.63
N PRO A 119 1.97 23.76 1.92
CA PRO A 119 3.02 24.78 1.87
C PRO A 119 3.20 25.59 3.14
N THR A 120 2.18 25.69 4.00
CA THR A 120 2.13 26.69 5.08
C THR A 120 1.73 26.18 6.46
N LEU A 121 1.38 24.90 6.62
CA LEU A 121 1.10 24.36 7.95
C LEU A 121 2.39 24.37 8.80
N PRO A 122 2.37 24.90 10.03
CA PRO A 122 3.54 24.93 10.88
C PRO A 122 3.87 23.54 11.45
N SER A 123 5.10 23.34 11.93
CA SER A 123 5.53 22.09 12.57
C SER A 123 4.67 21.70 13.78
N SER A 124 4.23 22.67 14.57
CA SER A 124 3.32 22.42 15.71
C SER A 124 2.01 21.77 15.27
N TRP A 125 1.45 22.15 14.13
CA TRP A 125 0.20 21.57 13.63
C TRP A 125 0.30 20.05 13.44
N TYR A 126 1.42 19.55 12.89
CA TYR A 126 1.63 18.11 12.69
C TYR A 126 1.80 17.37 14.02
N LEU A 127 2.44 18.00 15.00
CA LEU A 127 2.59 17.41 16.32
C LEU A 127 1.26 17.40 17.09
N ASP A 128 0.53 18.51 17.04
CA ASP A 128 -0.79 18.63 17.65
C ASP A 128 -1.79 17.63 17.03
N LEU A 129 -1.69 17.39 15.71
CA LEU A 129 -2.48 16.39 15.01
C LEU A 129 -2.21 14.98 15.55
N LEU A 130 -0.94 14.56 15.61
CA LEU A 130 -0.56 13.22 16.11
C LEU A 130 -0.94 13.05 17.59
N ASN A 131 -0.71 14.07 18.42
CA ASN A 131 -1.07 14.06 19.84
C ASN A 131 -2.60 13.93 20.02
N ALA A 132 -3.40 14.71 19.28
CA ALA A 132 -4.85 14.64 19.35
C ALA A 132 -5.40 13.27 18.91
N MET A 133 -4.81 12.67 17.87
CA MET A 133 -5.16 11.31 17.45
C MET A 133 -4.81 10.28 18.52
N ARG A 134 -3.64 10.42 19.16
CA ARG A 134 -3.19 9.52 20.23
C ARG A 134 -4.05 9.65 21.48
N GLU A 135 -4.48 10.86 21.83
CA GLU A 135 -5.43 11.11 22.93
C GLU A 135 -6.81 10.51 22.63
N ALA A 136 -7.27 10.65 21.38
CA ALA A 136 -8.57 10.10 20.94
C ALA A 136 -8.60 8.57 20.94
N ALA A 137 -7.47 7.90 20.66
CA ALA A 137 -7.36 6.45 20.56
C ALA A 137 -5.95 5.98 21.00
N PRO A 138 -5.71 5.79 22.32
CA PRO A 138 -4.37 5.58 22.86
C PRO A 138 -3.62 4.34 22.33
N ALA A 139 -4.33 3.30 21.88
CA ALA A 139 -3.72 2.04 21.43
C ALA A 139 -3.92 1.74 19.94
N ILE A 140 -4.54 2.64 19.18
CA ILE A 140 -4.64 2.47 17.72
C ILE A 140 -3.27 2.74 17.07
N VAL A 141 -2.92 1.98 16.06
CA VAL A 141 -1.67 2.22 15.33
C VAL A 141 -1.85 3.39 14.37
N LEU A 142 -1.02 4.42 14.52
CA LEU A 142 -0.94 5.56 13.61
C LEU A 142 0.11 5.27 12.51
N LYS A 143 -0.36 4.73 11.40
CA LYS A 143 0.42 4.52 10.18
C LYS A 143 0.22 5.71 9.27
N ALA A 144 1.16 6.64 9.27
CA ALA A 144 0.99 7.92 8.62
C ALA A 144 2.23 8.35 7.85
N PHE A 145 2.02 9.30 6.97
CA PHE A 145 3.00 9.97 6.12
C PHE A 145 3.74 9.02 5.16
N THR A 146 3.93 9.52 3.96
CA THR A 146 4.78 8.93 2.93
C THR A 146 6.21 9.46 3.03
N ALA A 147 7.17 8.84 2.35
CA ALA A 147 8.55 9.31 2.36
C ALA A 147 8.66 10.76 1.87
N ILE A 148 7.90 11.17 0.86
CA ILE A 148 7.92 12.56 0.39
C ILE A 148 7.34 13.54 1.41
N GLU A 149 6.30 13.15 2.16
CA GLU A 149 5.79 13.97 3.26
C GLU A 149 6.86 14.12 4.34
N ILE A 150 7.55 13.04 4.72
CA ILE A 150 8.66 13.09 5.70
C ILE A 150 9.80 14.00 5.22
N ARG A 151 10.20 13.91 3.94
CA ARG A 151 11.21 14.82 3.36
C ARG A 151 10.75 16.26 3.42
N HIS A 152 9.50 16.53 3.00
CA HIS A 152 8.91 17.87 3.08
C HIS A 152 8.88 18.41 4.53
N LEU A 153 8.49 17.56 5.49
CA LEU A 153 8.50 17.92 6.91
C LEU A 153 9.93 18.23 7.38
N ALA A 154 10.90 17.40 7.07
CA ALA A 154 12.29 17.61 7.48
C ALA A 154 12.89 18.90 6.89
N ASP A 155 12.79 19.05 5.56
CA ASP A 155 13.54 20.07 4.84
C ASP A 155 12.87 21.45 4.88
N ARG A 156 11.52 21.51 4.91
CA ARG A 156 10.75 22.75 4.76
C ARG A 156 10.05 23.20 6.04
N ILE A 157 9.50 22.25 6.79
CA ILE A 157 8.61 22.56 7.92
C ILE A 157 9.41 22.59 9.24
N PHE A 158 10.06 21.49 9.61
CA PHE A 158 10.88 21.43 10.82
C PHE A 158 12.27 22.06 10.61
N LYS A 159 12.80 22.02 9.39
CA LYS A 159 14.15 22.47 9.02
C LYS A 159 15.20 21.80 9.88
N LYS A 160 15.09 20.47 9.99
CA LYS A 160 15.92 19.62 10.82
C LYS A 160 16.42 18.42 10.02
N PRO A 161 17.53 17.78 10.44
CA PRO A 161 17.98 16.54 9.85
C PRO A 161 16.88 15.48 9.85
N LEU A 162 16.84 14.63 8.81
CA LEU A 162 15.83 13.59 8.62
C LEU A 162 15.62 12.75 9.88
N ARG A 163 16.70 12.22 10.47
CA ARG A 163 16.63 11.39 11.68
C ARG A 163 16.01 12.12 12.87
N GLU A 164 16.34 13.40 13.07
CA GLU A 164 15.79 14.22 14.16
C GLU A 164 14.29 14.44 13.97
N THR A 165 13.89 14.75 12.73
CA THR A 165 12.45 14.90 12.36
C THR A 165 11.68 13.62 12.62
N LEU A 166 12.22 12.47 12.21
CA LEU A 166 11.59 11.16 12.45
C LEU A 166 11.48 10.83 13.96
N LEU A 167 12.48 11.19 14.76
CA LEU A 167 12.42 11.04 16.23
C LEU A 167 11.30 11.88 16.83
N ILE A 168 11.19 13.15 16.43
CA ILE A 168 10.14 14.06 16.88
C ILE A 168 8.73 13.53 16.53
N LEU A 169 8.53 13.06 15.30
CA LEU A 169 7.25 12.51 14.87
C LEU A 169 6.90 11.19 15.59
N ARG A 170 7.88 10.30 15.79
CA ARG A 170 7.70 9.07 16.57
C ARG A 170 7.28 9.40 18.01
N ASP A 171 7.97 10.34 18.66
CA ASP A 171 7.71 10.71 20.04
C ASP A 171 6.35 11.42 20.20
N ALA A 172 5.84 12.04 19.11
CA ALA A 172 4.47 12.58 19.03
C ALA A 172 3.40 11.50 18.74
N GLY A 173 3.78 10.24 18.50
CA GLY A 173 2.83 9.13 18.35
C GLY A 173 2.79 8.46 16.98
N LEU A 174 3.70 8.78 16.07
CA LEU A 174 3.82 8.07 14.79
C LEU A 174 4.38 6.66 15.01
N ASP A 175 3.64 5.61 14.61
CA ASP A 175 4.03 4.21 14.82
C ASP A 175 4.63 3.55 13.57
N SER A 176 4.18 3.94 12.38
CA SER A 176 4.62 3.32 11.11
C SER A 176 4.53 4.31 9.96
N LEU A 177 5.45 4.20 8.99
CA LEU A 177 5.36 4.95 7.74
C LEU A 177 4.58 4.17 6.68
N THR A 178 3.90 4.92 5.80
CA THR A 178 3.28 4.36 4.59
C THR A 178 4.30 4.24 3.47
N GLY A 179 4.10 3.31 2.54
CA GLY A 179 5.02 3.10 1.41
C GLY A 179 4.81 4.05 0.22
N GLY A 180 3.80 4.91 0.26
CA GLY A 180 3.50 5.82 -0.84
C GLY A 180 4.66 6.75 -1.20
N GLY A 181 4.60 7.32 -2.40
CA GLY A 181 5.68 8.16 -2.92
C GLY A 181 6.72 7.40 -3.74
N ALA A 182 6.83 6.08 -3.60
CA ALA A 182 7.78 5.27 -4.36
C ALA A 182 7.55 5.32 -5.88
N GLU A 183 6.31 5.26 -6.30
CA GLU A 183 5.85 5.16 -7.69
C GLU A 183 6.65 4.12 -8.48
N ILE A 184 7.56 4.57 -9.37
CA ILE A 184 8.66 3.81 -9.98
C ILE A 184 9.98 4.53 -9.69
N PHE A 185 11.03 3.78 -9.35
CA PHE A 185 12.32 4.36 -8.96
C PHE A 185 13.18 4.84 -10.13
N ASP A 186 12.83 4.48 -11.37
CA ASP A 186 13.54 4.96 -12.56
C ASP A 186 13.46 6.49 -12.68
N PRO A 187 14.60 7.20 -12.81
CA PRO A 187 14.61 8.65 -12.78
C PRO A 187 13.94 9.29 -14.00
N VAL A 188 13.93 8.62 -15.16
CA VAL A 188 13.28 9.13 -16.38
C VAL A 188 11.76 9.03 -16.23
N VAL A 189 11.26 7.91 -15.69
CA VAL A 189 9.83 7.76 -15.37
C VAL A 189 9.42 8.81 -14.35
N ARG A 190 10.18 8.99 -13.27
CA ARG A 190 9.86 9.98 -12.22
C ARG A 190 9.83 11.40 -12.77
N ASP A 191 10.80 11.79 -13.60
CA ASP A 191 10.81 13.13 -14.24
C ASP A 191 9.58 13.33 -15.13
N THR A 192 9.09 12.28 -15.76
CA THR A 192 7.89 12.32 -16.59
C THR A 192 6.61 12.48 -15.75
N ILE A 193 6.39 11.62 -14.74
CA ILE A 193 5.08 11.54 -14.06
C ILE A 193 4.97 12.38 -12.79
N CYS A 194 6.12 12.71 -12.15
CA CYS A 194 6.13 13.39 -10.84
C CYS A 194 7.38 14.27 -10.64
N ARG A 195 7.68 15.11 -11.64
CA ARG A 195 8.81 16.04 -11.57
C ARG A 195 8.84 16.84 -10.27
N GLY A 196 10.02 16.92 -9.65
CA GLY A 196 10.22 17.63 -8.38
C GLY A 196 9.83 16.85 -7.13
N LYS A 197 9.39 15.60 -7.29
CA LYS A 197 9.22 14.66 -6.18
C LYS A 197 10.59 14.08 -5.79
N GLU A 198 10.69 13.51 -4.58
CA GLU A 198 11.92 12.87 -4.09
C GLU A 198 12.48 11.86 -5.10
N THR A 199 13.79 11.70 -5.12
CA THR A 199 14.48 10.64 -5.88
C THR A 199 14.26 9.27 -5.24
N ALA A 200 14.61 8.20 -5.97
CA ALA A 200 14.60 6.84 -5.43
C ALA A 200 15.47 6.72 -4.17
N ASP A 201 16.68 7.29 -4.22
CA ASP A 201 17.63 7.22 -3.10
C ASP A 201 17.11 7.95 -1.86
N GLU A 202 16.48 9.11 -2.03
CA GLU A 202 15.85 9.86 -0.94
C GLU A 202 14.68 9.11 -0.34
N TRP A 203 13.85 8.44 -1.14
CA TRP A 203 12.77 7.58 -0.65
C TRP A 203 13.35 6.41 0.18
N LEU A 204 14.33 5.72 -0.36
CA LEU A 204 15.01 4.60 0.31
C LEU A 204 15.70 5.06 1.60
N GLU A 205 16.32 6.25 1.62
CA GLU A 205 16.96 6.82 2.81
C GLU A 205 15.96 7.08 3.95
N VAL A 206 14.75 7.60 3.65
CA VAL A 206 13.71 7.79 4.66
C VAL A 206 13.36 6.46 5.33
N HIS A 207 13.09 5.43 4.54
CA HIS A 207 12.74 4.11 5.07
C HIS A 207 13.91 3.45 5.79
N ARG A 208 15.13 3.52 5.25
CA ARG A 208 16.34 3.04 5.91
C ARG A 208 16.53 3.67 7.28
N THR A 209 16.42 5.00 7.36
CA THR A 209 16.57 5.73 8.63
C THR A 209 15.50 5.32 9.63
N TRP A 210 14.24 5.19 9.19
CA TRP A 210 13.14 4.76 10.04
C TRP A 210 13.34 3.32 10.56
N HIS A 211 13.79 2.41 9.70
CA HIS A 211 14.09 1.02 10.07
C HIS A 211 15.27 0.92 11.06
N GLN A 212 16.33 1.71 10.86
CA GLN A 212 17.48 1.77 11.77
C GLN A 212 17.13 2.31 13.17
N MET A 213 15.97 2.98 13.30
CA MET A 213 15.40 3.37 14.59
C MET A 213 14.56 2.26 15.25
N GLY A 214 14.56 1.04 14.69
CA GLY A 214 13.78 -0.10 15.16
C GLY A 214 12.30 -0.07 14.72
N GLN A 215 11.94 0.84 13.84
CA GLN A 215 10.57 1.03 13.38
C GLN A 215 10.28 0.22 12.10
N ARG A 216 9.00 0.13 11.71
CA ARG A 216 8.54 -0.62 10.55
C ARG A 216 7.76 0.27 9.58
N SER A 217 7.74 -0.13 8.31
CA SER A 217 6.98 0.55 7.27
C SER A 217 6.49 -0.42 6.19
N THR A 218 5.78 0.08 5.19
CA THR A 218 5.43 -0.68 3.99
C THR A 218 6.17 -0.14 2.77
N ALA A 219 6.25 -0.93 1.71
CA ALA A 219 6.76 -0.53 0.41
C ALA A 219 5.66 -0.60 -0.65
N THR A 220 5.73 0.25 -1.67
CA THR A 220 4.75 0.30 -2.76
C THR A 220 5.41 0.41 -4.12
N MET A 221 4.63 0.18 -5.16
CA MET A 221 4.93 0.51 -6.55
C MET A 221 3.64 0.95 -7.22
N LEU A 222 3.66 2.06 -7.97
CA LEU A 222 2.58 2.42 -8.89
C LEU A 222 2.97 1.90 -10.27
N TYR A 223 2.16 1.02 -10.87
CA TYR A 223 2.45 0.39 -12.16
C TYR A 223 1.28 0.49 -13.14
N GLY A 224 1.57 0.24 -14.43
CA GLY A 224 0.58 0.27 -15.49
C GLY A 224 0.39 1.67 -16.10
N HIS A 225 1.43 2.53 -16.03
CA HIS A 225 1.43 3.84 -16.67
C HIS A 225 2.43 3.90 -17.83
N VAL A 226 3.61 4.51 -17.67
CA VAL A 226 4.61 4.71 -18.75
C VAL A 226 5.85 3.83 -18.59
N GLU A 227 5.94 3.12 -17.50
CA GLU A 227 7.08 2.28 -17.15
C GLU A 227 7.15 0.99 -17.96
N THR A 228 8.33 0.42 -18.07
CA THR A 228 8.62 -0.88 -18.69
C THR A 228 8.73 -2.01 -17.64
N ALA A 229 8.69 -3.26 -18.09
CA ALA A 229 8.94 -4.42 -17.24
C ALA A 229 10.33 -4.35 -16.56
N ALA A 230 11.36 -3.88 -17.29
CA ALA A 230 12.70 -3.72 -16.72
C ALA A 230 12.73 -2.71 -15.56
N GLN A 231 12.01 -1.60 -15.70
CA GLN A 231 11.92 -0.59 -14.65
C GLN A 231 11.13 -1.07 -13.44
N ARG A 232 10.12 -1.95 -13.62
CA ARG A 232 9.44 -2.63 -12.51
C ARG A 232 10.39 -3.58 -11.78
N ILE A 233 11.18 -4.37 -12.50
CA ILE A 233 12.15 -5.29 -11.90
C ILE A 233 13.24 -4.52 -11.15
N ASP A 234 13.81 -3.46 -11.71
CA ASP A 234 14.79 -2.60 -11.03
C ASP A 234 14.22 -2.04 -9.72
N HIS A 235 12.95 -1.57 -9.73
CA HIS A 235 12.25 -1.12 -8.54
C HIS A 235 12.16 -2.21 -7.47
N LEU A 236 11.72 -3.42 -7.84
CA LEU A 236 11.63 -4.55 -6.92
C LEU A 236 13.00 -4.94 -6.35
N LEU A 237 14.04 -4.93 -7.18
CA LEU A 237 15.41 -5.26 -6.74
C LEU A 237 15.97 -4.24 -5.75
N LYS A 238 15.71 -2.95 -5.92
CA LYS A 238 16.08 -1.91 -4.97
C LYS A 238 15.36 -2.07 -3.63
N LEU A 239 14.07 -2.37 -3.65
CA LEU A 239 13.30 -2.68 -2.43
C LEU A 239 13.83 -3.93 -1.74
N ARG A 240 14.12 -4.99 -2.50
CA ARG A 240 14.70 -6.24 -1.98
C ARG A 240 16.05 -5.99 -1.29
N SER A 241 16.89 -5.16 -1.91
CA SER A 241 18.19 -4.79 -1.33
C SER A 241 18.05 -4.05 0.00
N LEU A 242 17.13 -3.09 0.10
CA LEU A 242 16.88 -2.39 1.37
C LEU A 242 16.25 -3.33 2.41
N GLN A 243 15.42 -4.26 2.01
CA GLN A 243 14.86 -5.27 2.91
C GLN A 243 15.94 -6.24 3.41
N ASP A 244 16.91 -6.64 2.57
CA ASP A 244 18.08 -7.42 3.00
C ASP A 244 18.92 -6.67 4.05
N GLU A 245 19.07 -5.35 3.87
CA GLU A 245 19.82 -4.48 4.78
C GLU A 245 19.12 -4.31 6.14
N THR A 246 17.82 -4.11 6.14
CA THR A 246 17.11 -3.61 7.33
C THR A 246 16.05 -4.55 7.90
N GLY A 247 15.46 -5.42 7.07
CA GLY A 247 14.30 -6.24 7.46
C GLY A 247 13.09 -5.43 7.90
N GLY A 248 13.02 -4.13 7.57
CA GLY A 248 12.06 -3.20 8.16
C GLY A 248 10.71 -3.11 7.45
N PHE A 249 10.60 -3.55 6.20
CA PHE A 249 9.31 -3.57 5.50
C PHE A 249 8.44 -4.72 5.99
N THR A 250 7.19 -4.40 6.32
CA THR A 250 6.18 -5.39 6.73
C THR A 250 5.46 -5.99 5.53
N ALA A 251 5.27 -5.23 4.46
CA ALA A 251 4.60 -5.69 3.25
C ALA A 251 4.99 -4.87 2.03
N PHE A 252 4.79 -5.47 0.85
CA PHE A 252 4.81 -4.78 -0.44
C PHE A 252 3.40 -4.68 -1.02
N ILE A 253 3.02 -3.48 -1.48
CA ILE A 253 1.68 -3.16 -1.98
C ILE A 253 1.80 -2.54 -3.37
N PRO A 254 1.71 -3.30 -4.45
CA PRO A 254 1.66 -2.74 -5.80
C PRO A 254 0.28 -2.16 -6.08
N PHE A 255 0.26 -0.93 -6.61
CA PHE A 255 -0.95 -0.20 -7.00
C PHE A 255 -1.09 -0.19 -8.52
N ALA A 256 -2.17 -0.74 -9.05
CA ALA A 256 -2.52 -0.55 -10.45
C ALA A 256 -2.94 0.91 -10.68
N PHE A 257 -2.39 1.54 -11.72
CA PHE A 257 -2.69 2.92 -12.05
C PHE A 257 -4.13 3.08 -12.54
N VAL A 258 -4.83 4.08 -12.00
CA VAL A 258 -6.20 4.48 -12.36
C VAL A 258 -6.13 5.82 -13.09
N PRO A 259 -6.26 5.87 -14.42
CA PRO A 259 -5.97 7.05 -15.24
C PRO A 259 -7.12 8.05 -15.38
N GLU A 260 -8.37 7.66 -15.19
CA GLU A 260 -9.58 8.29 -15.76
C GLU A 260 -9.70 9.80 -15.61
N THR A 261 -9.27 10.35 -14.47
CA THR A 261 -9.41 11.80 -14.16
C THR A 261 -8.04 12.48 -13.97
N THR A 262 -6.94 11.79 -14.33
CA THR A 262 -5.57 12.29 -14.22
C THR A 262 -5.11 12.97 -15.52
N GLU A 263 -3.98 13.66 -15.51
CA GLU A 263 -3.35 14.17 -16.74
C GLU A 263 -2.89 13.05 -17.69
N LEU A 264 -2.80 11.81 -17.19
CA LEU A 264 -2.45 10.61 -17.94
C LEU A 264 -3.67 9.79 -18.38
N ALA A 265 -4.85 10.40 -18.48
CA ALA A 265 -6.11 9.73 -18.88
C ALA A 265 -6.07 9.07 -20.26
N HIS A 266 -5.09 9.40 -21.10
CA HIS A 266 -4.86 8.75 -22.39
C HIS A 266 -4.22 7.35 -22.28
N ILE A 267 -3.67 6.99 -21.12
CA ILE A 267 -3.06 5.69 -20.86
C ILE A 267 -4.15 4.66 -20.61
N ARG A 268 -4.08 3.52 -21.29
CA ARG A 268 -4.99 2.41 -21.04
C ARG A 268 -4.67 1.75 -19.71
N PRO A 269 -5.66 1.54 -18.83
CA PRO A 269 -5.45 0.79 -17.58
C PRO A 269 -4.86 -0.61 -17.83
N ALA A 270 -4.10 -1.10 -16.86
CA ALA A 270 -3.61 -2.47 -16.87
C ALA A 270 -4.78 -3.46 -16.99
N SER A 271 -4.59 -4.54 -17.74
CA SER A 271 -5.59 -5.62 -17.80
C SER A 271 -5.49 -6.48 -16.53
N ALA A 272 -6.58 -7.21 -16.20
CA ALA A 272 -6.56 -8.17 -15.10
C ALA A 272 -5.43 -9.21 -15.21
N ILE A 273 -5.04 -9.57 -16.45
CA ILE A 273 -3.90 -10.47 -16.71
C ILE A 273 -2.59 -9.80 -16.31
N ASP A 274 -2.38 -8.54 -16.68
CA ASP A 274 -1.17 -7.80 -16.32
C ASP A 274 -1.09 -7.58 -14.81
N GLU A 275 -2.22 -7.30 -14.16
CA GLU A 275 -2.31 -7.12 -12.71
C GLU A 275 -1.95 -8.41 -11.96
N LEU A 276 -2.55 -9.55 -12.31
CA LEU A 276 -2.22 -10.84 -11.70
C LEU A 276 -0.76 -11.24 -11.96
N LYS A 277 -0.26 -11.00 -13.18
CA LYS A 277 1.15 -11.27 -13.53
C LYS A 277 2.10 -10.42 -12.70
N ASN A 278 1.83 -9.12 -12.56
CA ASN A 278 2.66 -8.21 -11.77
C ASN A 278 2.69 -8.61 -10.28
N LEU A 279 1.55 -8.98 -9.70
CA LEU A 279 1.46 -9.48 -8.33
C LEU A 279 2.26 -10.77 -8.14
N ALA A 280 2.12 -11.73 -9.04
CA ALA A 280 2.84 -13.00 -8.99
C ALA A 280 4.36 -12.81 -9.13
N ILE A 281 4.82 -11.98 -10.07
CA ILE A 281 6.24 -11.66 -10.25
C ILE A 281 6.78 -10.92 -9.03
N SER A 282 6.02 -10.01 -8.44
CA SER A 282 6.41 -9.33 -7.21
C SER A 282 6.68 -10.33 -6.08
N ARG A 283 5.83 -11.34 -5.88
CA ARG A 283 6.06 -12.41 -4.90
C ARG A 283 7.34 -13.21 -5.19
N LEU A 284 7.58 -13.51 -6.47
CA LEU A 284 8.74 -14.32 -6.88
C LEU A 284 10.06 -13.57 -6.73
N VAL A 285 10.08 -12.25 -7.00
CA VAL A 285 11.28 -11.42 -6.94
C VAL A 285 11.58 -10.93 -5.52
N LEU A 286 10.55 -10.61 -4.73
CA LEU A 286 10.66 -10.13 -3.35
C LEU A 286 10.68 -11.31 -2.36
N ASP A 287 11.64 -12.20 -2.49
CA ASP A 287 11.78 -13.42 -1.68
C ASP A 287 11.93 -13.14 -0.17
N ASN A 288 12.44 -11.97 0.20
CA ASN A 288 12.64 -11.50 1.56
C ASN A 288 11.48 -10.67 2.14
N PHE A 289 10.40 -10.43 1.39
CA PHE A 289 9.16 -9.87 1.90
C PHE A 289 8.22 -10.99 2.35
N ASP A 290 7.72 -10.91 3.58
CA ASP A 290 6.79 -11.92 4.08
C ASP A 290 5.40 -11.75 3.48
N HIS A 291 4.97 -10.51 3.24
CA HIS A 291 3.62 -10.20 2.79
C HIS A 291 3.59 -9.40 1.49
N ILE A 292 2.74 -9.85 0.56
CA ILE A 292 2.37 -9.15 -0.68
C ILE A 292 0.87 -8.90 -0.64
N THR A 293 0.48 -7.65 -0.81
CA THR A 293 -0.91 -7.19 -0.67
C THR A 293 -1.56 -6.96 -2.03
N ALA A 294 -2.78 -7.47 -2.24
CA ALA A 294 -3.66 -7.02 -3.31
C ALA A 294 -4.50 -5.83 -2.84
N TYR A 295 -4.27 -4.66 -3.41
CA TYR A 295 -4.99 -3.45 -3.06
C TYR A 295 -6.33 -3.39 -3.78
N TRP A 296 -7.39 -3.87 -3.12
CA TRP A 296 -8.71 -4.03 -3.73
C TRP A 296 -9.35 -2.72 -4.21
N ILE A 297 -8.89 -1.54 -3.76
CA ILE A 297 -9.39 -0.25 -4.27
C ILE A 297 -9.12 -0.09 -5.76
N SER A 298 -7.90 -0.42 -6.22
CA SER A 298 -7.56 -0.35 -7.65
C SER A 298 -7.98 -1.60 -8.42
N LEU A 299 -7.90 -2.79 -7.81
CA LEU A 299 -8.16 -4.08 -8.47
C LEU A 299 -9.64 -4.47 -8.49
N GLY A 300 -10.42 -3.97 -7.53
CA GLY A 300 -11.71 -4.57 -7.19
C GLY A 300 -11.55 -5.83 -6.32
N LEU A 301 -12.47 -6.04 -5.38
CA LEU A 301 -12.41 -7.20 -4.46
C LEU A 301 -12.42 -8.56 -5.19
N PRO A 302 -13.17 -8.77 -6.28
CA PRO A 302 -13.15 -10.03 -7.03
C PRO A 302 -11.76 -10.40 -7.56
N LEU A 303 -11.05 -9.45 -8.21
CA LEU A 303 -9.71 -9.73 -8.74
C LEU A 303 -8.69 -9.86 -7.61
N ALA A 304 -8.80 -9.06 -6.56
CA ALA A 304 -7.96 -9.18 -5.37
C ALA A 304 -8.11 -10.56 -4.70
N SER A 305 -9.33 -11.12 -4.68
CA SER A 305 -9.60 -12.49 -4.20
C SER A 305 -8.89 -13.55 -5.07
N ILE A 306 -8.96 -13.42 -6.39
CA ILE A 306 -8.26 -14.32 -7.33
C ILE A 306 -6.74 -14.24 -7.11
N ALA A 307 -6.20 -13.05 -6.85
CA ALA A 307 -4.78 -12.82 -6.62
C ALA A 307 -4.22 -13.61 -5.41
N LEU A 308 -5.06 -14.03 -4.46
CA LEU A 308 -4.67 -14.93 -3.36
C LEU A 308 -4.17 -16.31 -3.84
N ASN A 309 -4.41 -16.65 -5.10
CA ASN A 309 -3.85 -17.83 -5.76
C ASN A 309 -2.70 -17.50 -6.73
N TYR A 310 -2.27 -16.24 -6.76
CA TYR A 310 -1.18 -15.70 -7.57
C TYR A 310 -0.07 -15.07 -6.71
N GLY A 311 0.21 -15.65 -5.53
CA GLY A 311 1.32 -15.23 -4.67
C GLY A 311 0.97 -14.18 -3.61
N VAL A 312 -0.23 -13.61 -3.64
CA VAL A 312 -0.72 -12.65 -2.64
C VAL A 312 -1.21 -13.38 -1.39
N ASP A 313 -1.02 -12.77 -0.21
CA ASP A 313 -1.46 -13.31 1.08
C ASP A 313 -2.24 -12.29 1.92
N ASP A 314 -2.44 -11.05 1.42
CA ASP A 314 -3.11 -9.98 2.15
C ASP A 314 -4.04 -9.18 1.23
N LEU A 315 -5.27 -8.92 1.68
CA LEU A 315 -6.27 -8.12 0.96
C LEU A 315 -6.31 -6.66 1.42
N HIS A 316 -5.27 -6.19 2.12
CA HIS A 316 -5.23 -4.87 2.74
C HIS A 316 -6.29 -4.73 3.86
N GLY A 317 -7.03 -3.62 3.89
CA GLY A 317 -7.94 -3.32 4.97
C GLY A 317 -9.38 -3.07 4.53
N THR A 318 -10.24 -2.90 5.54
CA THR A 318 -11.65 -2.54 5.32
C THR A 318 -11.77 -1.19 4.66
N ILE A 319 -10.83 -0.28 4.91
CA ILE A 319 -10.77 1.08 4.37
C ILE A 319 -12.12 1.80 4.53
N LYS A 320 -12.10 3.04 4.89
CA LYS A 320 -13.26 3.93 4.88
C LYS A 320 -12.76 5.30 4.44
N GLU A 321 -13.45 5.93 3.50
CA GLU A 321 -13.16 7.28 3.02
C GLU A 321 -11.80 7.39 2.25
N GLU A 322 -11.41 6.39 1.47
CA GLU A 322 -10.28 6.51 0.57
C GLU A 322 -10.60 7.54 -0.53
N LYS A 323 -9.78 8.58 -0.67
CA LYS A 323 -10.03 9.68 -1.61
C LYS A 323 -9.11 9.67 -2.83
N ILE A 324 -7.89 9.17 -2.69
CA ILE A 324 -6.84 9.34 -3.71
C ILE A 324 -7.19 8.59 -4.99
N PHE A 325 -7.50 7.30 -4.89
CA PHE A 325 -7.88 6.48 -6.02
C PHE A 325 -9.29 6.79 -6.54
N HIS A 326 -10.23 7.14 -5.64
CA HIS A 326 -11.58 7.51 -6.06
C HIS A 326 -11.60 8.85 -6.82
N MET A 327 -10.78 9.81 -6.44
CA MET A 327 -10.60 11.04 -7.21
C MET A 327 -9.90 10.78 -8.56
N ALA A 328 -9.07 9.75 -8.66
CA ALA A 328 -8.48 9.32 -9.92
C ALA A 328 -9.46 8.55 -10.83
N GLY A 329 -10.65 8.21 -10.34
CA GLY A 329 -11.71 7.55 -11.12
C GLY A 329 -12.00 6.10 -10.73
N ALA A 330 -11.43 5.58 -9.65
CA ALA A 330 -11.75 4.24 -9.15
C ALA A 330 -13.24 4.12 -8.82
N LYS A 331 -13.88 3.04 -9.28
CA LYS A 331 -15.32 2.79 -9.14
C LYS A 331 -15.66 1.76 -8.05
N THR A 332 -14.67 1.37 -7.28
CA THR A 332 -14.84 0.42 -6.16
C THR A 332 -15.60 1.09 -5.00
N PRO A 333 -16.21 0.29 -4.09
CA PRO A 333 -16.83 0.87 -2.90
C PRO A 333 -15.84 1.65 -2.02
N GLN A 334 -16.34 2.60 -1.24
CA GLN A 334 -15.52 3.38 -0.30
C GLN A 334 -15.02 2.57 0.91
N GLN A 335 -15.64 1.40 1.16
CA GLN A 335 -15.24 0.52 2.24
C GLN A 335 -15.64 -0.93 1.94
N GLN A 336 -14.95 -1.86 2.59
CA GLN A 336 -15.37 -3.26 2.73
C GLN A 336 -15.72 -3.56 4.19
N THR A 337 -16.61 -4.52 4.39
CA THR A 337 -16.88 -5.05 5.73
C THR A 337 -15.95 -6.22 6.04
N ILE A 338 -15.71 -6.51 7.31
CA ILE A 338 -14.99 -7.72 7.74
C ILE A 338 -15.64 -8.96 7.11
N VAL A 339 -16.96 -9.03 7.09
CA VAL A 339 -17.72 -10.16 6.50
C VAL A 339 -17.42 -10.32 5.01
N SER A 340 -17.39 -9.22 4.23
CA SER A 340 -17.06 -9.27 2.80
C SER A 340 -15.62 -9.70 2.54
N MET A 341 -14.67 -9.20 3.35
CA MET A 341 -13.26 -9.58 3.25
C MET A 341 -13.05 -11.07 3.56
N GLU A 342 -13.60 -11.54 4.67
CA GLU A 342 -13.51 -12.95 5.06
C GLU A 342 -14.19 -13.87 4.04
N LYS A 343 -15.34 -13.46 3.49
CA LYS A 343 -16.02 -14.21 2.42
C LYS A 343 -15.13 -14.34 1.20
N ALA A 344 -14.55 -13.23 0.72
CA ALA A 344 -13.65 -13.23 -0.44
C ALA A 344 -12.43 -14.14 -0.23
N ILE A 345 -11.85 -14.14 0.98
CA ILE A 345 -10.73 -15.01 1.34
C ILE A 345 -11.16 -16.49 1.33
N ARG A 346 -12.32 -16.82 1.91
CA ARG A 346 -12.81 -18.23 1.93
C ARG A 346 -13.17 -18.73 0.53
N GLU A 347 -13.76 -17.88 -0.32
CA GLU A 347 -14.08 -18.22 -1.72
C GLU A 347 -12.82 -18.48 -2.56
N ALA A 348 -11.69 -17.84 -2.21
CA ALA A 348 -10.38 -18.14 -2.78
C ALA A 348 -9.75 -19.45 -2.23
N GLY A 349 -10.43 -20.17 -1.34
CA GLY A 349 -9.92 -21.40 -0.70
C GLY A 349 -8.93 -21.14 0.44
N ARG A 350 -8.87 -19.92 1.00
CA ARG A 350 -7.93 -19.51 2.04
C ARG A 350 -8.61 -19.35 3.40
N GLN A 351 -7.81 -19.42 4.47
CA GLN A 351 -8.28 -19.17 5.84
C GLN A 351 -8.12 -17.68 6.19
N PRO A 352 -9.21 -16.94 6.48
CA PRO A 352 -9.12 -15.54 6.83
C PRO A 352 -8.51 -15.35 8.22
N MET A 353 -7.64 -14.34 8.33
CA MET A 353 -7.05 -13.91 9.59
C MET A 353 -7.05 -12.37 9.67
N GLN A 354 -7.73 -11.82 10.67
CA GLN A 354 -7.57 -10.41 10.99
C GLN A 354 -6.20 -10.18 11.63
N ARG A 355 -5.47 -9.18 11.12
CA ARG A 355 -4.15 -8.78 11.61
C ARG A 355 -4.12 -7.33 12.10
N ASP A 356 -3.09 -6.97 12.85
CA ASP A 356 -2.71 -5.58 13.07
C ASP A 356 -1.80 -5.05 11.93
N THR A 357 -1.30 -3.82 12.07
CA THR A 357 -0.37 -3.18 11.13
C THR A 357 0.93 -3.97 10.95
N PHE A 358 1.37 -4.70 11.97
CA PHE A 358 2.63 -5.45 12.01
C PHE A 358 2.45 -6.95 11.75
N TYR A 359 1.30 -7.34 11.15
CA TYR A 359 0.93 -8.70 10.79
C TYR A 359 0.77 -9.67 11.98
N LYS A 360 0.61 -9.14 13.20
CA LYS A 360 0.24 -9.96 14.34
C LYS A 360 -1.25 -10.29 14.30
N ARG A 361 -1.57 -11.56 14.57
CA ARG A 361 -2.96 -12.01 14.63
C ARG A 361 -3.73 -11.30 15.73
N ILE A 362 -4.88 -10.76 15.40
CA ILE A 362 -5.85 -10.26 16.35
C ILE A 362 -6.67 -11.46 16.89
N LYS A 363 -6.51 -11.79 18.18
CA LYS A 363 -7.10 -12.99 18.80
C LYS A 363 -8.58 -12.87 19.16
N SER A 364 -9.15 -11.67 19.15
CA SER A 364 -10.57 -11.42 19.45
C SER A 364 -10.95 -10.02 19.01
N THR A 365 -12.07 -9.89 18.37
CA THR A 365 -12.78 -8.62 18.27
C THR A 365 -13.07 -8.13 19.69
N HIS A 366 -12.67 -6.90 20.03
CA HIS A 366 -13.08 -6.28 21.28
C HIS A 366 -14.58 -6.38 21.45
N PRO A 367 -15.11 -6.81 22.63
CA PRO A 367 -16.54 -6.84 22.90
C PRO A 367 -17.07 -5.43 23.18
N ARG A 368 -16.88 -4.49 22.27
CA ARG A 368 -17.53 -3.18 22.33
C ARG A 368 -18.40 -3.03 21.10
N ASN A 369 -19.61 -3.49 21.28
CA ASN A 369 -20.78 -3.57 20.43
C ASN A 369 -20.90 -4.80 19.52
N PRO A 370 -21.96 -5.60 19.71
CA PRO A 370 -22.39 -6.55 18.69
C PRO A 370 -22.82 -5.75 17.47
N VAL A 371 -22.39 -6.22 16.31
CA VAL A 371 -22.78 -5.81 14.97
C VAL A 371 -24.12 -5.07 14.98
N GLY A 372 -24.10 -3.78 14.64
CA GLY A 372 -25.32 -3.05 14.38
C GLY A 372 -26.12 -3.78 13.30
N THR A 373 -27.27 -4.28 13.68
CA THR A 373 -28.30 -4.74 12.76
C THR A 373 -28.61 -3.60 11.80
N LEU A 374 -28.25 -3.78 10.53
CA LEU A 374 -28.76 -2.94 9.45
C LEU A 374 -30.29 -3.05 9.48
N THR A 375 -30.96 -2.03 9.97
CA THR A 375 -32.38 -1.85 9.72
C THR A 375 -32.54 -1.61 8.21
N PRO A 376 -33.39 -2.38 7.52
CA PRO A 376 -33.65 -2.10 6.11
C PRO A 376 -34.39 -0.76 6.02
N GLU A 377 -33.78 0.23 5.37
CA GLU A 377 -34.51 1.41 4.95
C GLU A 377 -35.64 0.99 4.02
N ARG A 378 -36.87 1.31 4.42
CA ARG A 378 -38.06 1.12 3.61
C ARG A 378 -37.91 1.98 2.34
N VAL A 379 -37.82 1.31 1.21
CA VAL A 379 -38.10 1.92 -0.08
C VAL A 379 -39.54 2.40 -0.03
N GLN A 380 -39.73 3.70 0.06
CA GLN A 380 -41.04 4.32 -0.21
C GLN A 380 -41.17 4.49 -1.71
N SER A 381 -42.22 3.90 -2.23
CA SER A 381 -42.75 3.92 -3.61
C SER A 381 -42.92 5.31 -4.18
#